data_c9ea8cefbc7f0da7c11c954e2e5d75e7
#
_entry.id   c9ea8cefbc7f0da7c11c954e2e5d75e7
#
_cell.length_a   1.000
_cell.length_b   1.000
_cell.length_c   1.000
_cell.angle_alpha   90.00
_cell.angle_beta   90.00
_cell.angle_gamma   90.00
#
_symmetry.space_group_name_H-M   'P 1'
#
loop_
_entity.id
_entity.type
_entity.pdbx_description
1 polymer ?
#
loop_
_entity_poly.entity_id
_entity_poly.type
_entity_poly.pdbx_seq_one_letter_code
_entity_poly.pdbx_strand_id
1 'polypeptide(L)'
;MDTFDKLDKVDLQILRTLQENARLTTKELAARVSLSSTPVFERLKRLENGGYIKKYIAVLDAEKLNQGFVVFCSVKLRRLNRDIAAEFTRIIQDIPEVTECYNISGSYDYLLKIHAPNMKYYQEFILNVLGTIDSLGSPESTFVMAEVKHQYGIHI
;
A
#
# COMPACT_ATOMS: atom_id res chain seq x y z
N MET A 1 -22.01 3.11 14.17
CA MET A 1 -23.08 2.25 13.66
C MET A 1 -22.44 1.27 12.71
N ASP A 2 -22.07 0.08 13.27
CA ASP A 2 -21.27 -0.92 12.55
C ASP A 2 -22.17 -1.68 11.58
N THR A 3 -22.22 -1.23 10.35
CA THR A 3 -22.70 -2.05 9.23
C THR A 3 -21.53 -2.88 8.68
N PHE A 4 -21.02 -3.80 9.47
CA PHE A 4 -20.45 -5.02 8.92
C PHE A 4 -21.62 -5.80 8.37
N ASP A 5 -22.02 -5.53 7.12
CA ASP A 5 -22.78 -6.49 6.33
C ASP A 5 -22.03 -7.80 6.47
N LYS A 6 -22.65 -8.79 7.14
CA LYS A 6 -21.98 -10.06 7.44
C LYS A 6 -21.65 -10.71 6.11
N LEU A 7 -20.38 -10.67 5.73
CA LEU A 7 -19.88 -11.45 4.61
C LEU A 7 -20.15 -12.91 4.88
N ASP A 8 -20.76 -13.60 3.94
CA ASP A 8 -20.93 -15.03 4.03
C ASP A 8 -19.65 -15.79 3.59
N LYS A 9 -19.66 -17.11 3.76
CA LYS A 9 -18.52 -17.94 3.40
C LYS A 9 -18.13 -17.84 1.92
N VAL A 10 -19.12 -17.63 1.06
CA VAL A 10 -18.90 -17.50 -0.39
C VAL A 10 -18.24 -16.14 -0.71
N ASP A 11 -18.68 -15.07 -0.06
CA ASP A 11 -18.06 -13.75 -0.21
C ASP A 11 -16.59 -13.78 0.19
N LEU A 12 -16.28 -14.40 1.32
CA LEU A 12 -14.89 -14.59 1.77
C LEU A 12 -14.08 -15.44 0.78
N GLN A 13 -14.68 -16.48 0.21
CA GLN A 13 -14.02 -17.31 -0.79
C GLN A 13 -13.75 -16.53 -2.09
N ILE A 14 -14.69 -15.69 -2.53
CA ILE A 14 -14.49 -14.79 -3.67
C ILE A 14 -13.30 -13.85 -3.39
N LEU A 15 -13.27 -13.20 -2.24
CA LEU A 15 -12.20 -12.27 -1.87
C LEU A 15 -10.84 -12.96 -1.80
N ARG A 16 -10.74 -14.15 -1.17
CA ARG A 16 -9.51 -14.95 -1.13
C ARG A 16 -9.02 -15.30 -2.54
N THR A 17 -9.92 -15.78 -3.39
CA THR A 17 -9.60 -16.16 -4.77
C THR A 17 -9.07 -14.97 -5.58
N LEU A 18 -9.68 -13.79 -5.40
CA LEU A 18 -9.25 -12.56 -6.08
C LEU A 18 -7.93 -12.00 -5.54
N GLN A 19 -7.60 -12.22 -4.25
CA GLN A 19 -6.27 -11.88 -3.72
C GLN A 19 -5.16 -12.72 -4.37
N GLU A 20 -5.45 -13.97 -4.76
CA GLU A 20 -4.51 -14.85 -5.43
C GLU A 20 -4.41 -14.55 -6.93
N ASN A 21 -5.55 -14.32 -7.59
CA ASN A 21 -5.61 -14.02 -9.00
C ASN A 21 -6.80 -13.12 -9.35
N ALA A 22 -6.54 -11.83 -9.47
CA ALA A 22 -7.54 -10.82 -9.83
C ALA A 22 -7.90 -10.81 -11.34
N ARG A 23 -7.23 -11.63 -12.18
CA ARG A 23 -7.48 -11.68 -13.64
C ARG A 23 -8.54 -12.71 -14.02
N LEU A 24 -9.12 -13.41 -13.06
CA LEU A 24 -10.18 -14.37 -13.32
C LEU A 24 -11.41 -13.69 -13.92
N THR A 25 -11.96 -14.28 -14.97
CA THR A 25 -13.29 -13.93 -15.47
C THR A 25 -14.36 -14.32 -14.44
N THR A 26 -15.52 -13.70 -14.51
CA THR A 26 -16.65 -14.06 -13.64
C THR A 26 -17.01 -15.56 -13.74
N LYS A 27 -16.87 -16.15 -14.93
CA LYS A 27 -17.12 -17.58 -15.17
C LYS A 27 -16.09 -18.46 -14.44
N GLU A 28 -14.81 -18.10 -14.50
CA GLU A 28 -13.75 -18.81 -13.81
C GLU A 28 -13.86 -18.66 -12.29
N LEU A 29 -14.19 -17.47 -11.82
CA LEU A 29 -14.44 -17.21 -10.40
C LEU A 29 -15.64 -18.03 -9.90
N ALA A 30 -16.72 -18.08 -10.67
CA ALA A 30 -17.92 -18.86 -10.36
C ALA A 30 -17.60 -20.37 -10.23
N ALA A 31 -16.79 -20.90 -11.13
CA ALA A 31 -16.32 -22.30 -11.05
C ALA A 31 -15.54 -22.57 -9.75
N ARG A 32 -14.70 -21.60 -9.31
CA ARG A 32 -13.91 -21.76 -8.09
C ARG A 32 -14.73 -21.74 -6.80
N VAL A 33 -15.85 -21.03 -6.80
CA VAL A 33 -16.75 -20.93 -5.65
C VAL A 33 -17.99 -21.84 -5.76
N SER A 34 -18.01 -22.73 -6.79
CA SER A 34 -19.07 -23.72 -7.04
C SER A 34 -20.47 -23.08 -7.17
N LEU A 35 -20.57 -21.96 -7.87
CA LEU A 35 -21.80 -21.25 -8.19
C LEU A 35 -21.92 -20.96 -9.69
N SER A 36 -23.12 -20.56 -10.12
CA SER A 36 -23.31 -20.01 -11.46
C SER A 36 -22.79 -18.56 -11.57
N SER A 37 -22.57 -18.09 -12.79
CA SER A 37 -21.94 -16.77 -13.03
C SER A 37 -22.79 -15.59 -12.54
N THR A 38 -24.12 -15.66 -12.63
CA THR A 38 -24.99 -14.54 -12.27
C THR A 38 -24.90 -14.19 -10.79
N PRO A 39 -25.11 -15.10 -9.82
CA PRO A 39 -25.00 -14.76 -8.41
C PRO A 39 -23.56 -14.36 -8.01
N VAL A 40 -22.53 -14.88 -8.68
CA VAL A 40 -21.14 -14.45 -8.43
C VAL A 40 -20.91 -13.02 -8.92
N PHE A 41 -21.45 -12.65 -10.09
CA PHE A 41 -21.35 -11.31 -10.60
C PHE A 41 -22.05 -10.29 -9.67
N GLU A 42 -23.23 -10.61 -9.17
CA GLU A 42 -23.96 -9.75 -8.22
C GLU A 42 -23.21 -9.58 -6.89
N ARG A 43 -22.66 -10.68 -6.36
CA ARG A 43 -21.81 -10.64 -5.16
C ARG A 43 -20.56 -9.80 -5.37
N LEU A 44 -19.87 -10.00 -6.50
CA LEU A 44 -18.68 -9.23 -6.84
C LEU A 44 -18.98 -7.73 -6.89
N LYS A 45 -20.05 -7.34 -7.59
CA LYS A 45 -20.48 -5.93 -7.61
C LYS A 45 -20.82 -5.38 -6.22
N ARG A 46 -21.46 -6.18 -5.37
CA ARG A 46 -21.75 -5.78 -3.99
C ARG A 46 -20.47 -5.58 -3.18
N LEU A 47 -19.48 -6.47 -3.33
CA LEU A 47 -18.18 -6.37 -2.65
C LEU A 47 -17.37 -5.16 -3.13
N GLU A 48 -17.41 -4.86 -4.43
CA GLU A 48 -16.79 -3.67 -5.01
C GLU A 48 -17.46 -2.39 -4.51
N ASN A 49 -18.78 -2.29 -4.63
CA ASN A 49 -19.55 -1.13 -4.20
C ASN A 49 -19.53 -0.93 -2.68
N GLY A 50 -19.41 -2.02 -1.92
CA GLY A 50 -19.24 -1.99 -0.47
C GLY A 50 -17.83 -1.62 -0.01
N GLY A 51 -16.89 -1.41 -0.95
CA GLY A 51 -15.52 -0.99 -0.65
C GLY A 51 -14.62 -2.09 -0.07
N TYR A 52 -15.08 -3.37 -0.08
CA TYR A 52 -14.24 -4.51 0.32
C TYR A 52 -13.08 -4.73 -0.66
N ILE A 53 -13.29 -4.40 -1.94
CA ILE A 53 -12.25 -4.37 -2.96
C ILE A 53 -11.98 -2.91 -3.29
N LYS A 54 -10.80 -2.42 -2.93
CA LYS A 54 -10.41 -1.02 -3.16
C LYS A 54 -10.01 -0.76 -4.61
N LYS A 55 -9.28 -1.69 -5.21
CA LYS A 55 -8.78 -1.60 -6.59
C LYS A 55 -8.19 -2.94 -7.05
N TYR A 56 -8.04 -3.08 -8.35
CA TYR A 56 -7.26 -4.14 -9.00
C TYR A 56 -5.97 -3.54 -9.53
N ILE A 57 -4.84 -4.16 -9.22
CA ILE A 57 -3.51 -3.70 -9.67
C ILE A 57 -2.67 -4.86 -10.19
N ALA A 58 -1.76 -4.55 -11.11
CA ALA A 58 -0.65 -5.43 -11.41
C ALA A 58 0.47 -5.22 -10.39
N VAL A 59 1.01 -6.29 -9.85
CA VAL A 59 2.21 -6.25 -9.04
C VAL A 59 3.41 -6.37 -9.98
N LEU A 60 4.29 -5.37 -9.93
CA LEU A 60 5.45 -5.30 -10.79
C LEU A 60 6.69 -5.80 -10.03
N ASP A 61 7.62 -6.38 -10.77
CA ASP A 61 8.95 -6.76 -10.27
C ASP A 61 9.84 -5.51 -10.23
N ALA A 62 10.04 -4.97 -9.04
CA ALA A 62 10.79 -3.73 -8.83
C ALA A 62 12.28 -3.88 -9.21
N GLU A 63 12.88 -5.06 -9.02
CA GLU A 63 14.27 -5.34 -9.42
C GLU A 63 14.43 -5.23 -10.94
N LYS A 64 13.52 -5.84 -11.71
CA LYS A 64 13.54 -5.78 -13.18
C LYS A 64 13.32 -4.38 -13.72
N LEU A 65 12.69 -3.52 -12.94
CA LEU A 65 12.42 -2.13 -13.30
C LEU A 65 13.46 -1.16 -12.72
N ASN A 66 14.57 -1.69 -12.17
CA ASN A 66 15.62 -0.89 -11.54
C ASN A 66 15.08 0.02 -10.42
N GLN A 67 14.15 -0.50 -9.60
CA GLN A 67 13.53 0.15 -8.44
C GLN A 67 13.57 -0.76 -7.20
N GLY A 68 14.48 -1.74 -7.20
CA GLY A 68 14.57 -2.75 -6.14
C GLY A 68 15.26 -2.26 -4.86
N PHE A 69 15.90 -1.10 -4.86
CA PHE A 69 16.54 -0.55 -3.67
C PHE A 69 15.47 0.05 -2.75
N VAL A 70 15.09 -0.71 -1.71
CA VAL A 70 14.01 -0.34 -0.78
C VAL A 70 14.58 0.21 0.51
N VAL A 71 14.01 1.35 0.94
CA VAL A 71 14.39 2.01 2.19
C VAL A 71 13.15 2.33 3.00
N PHE A 72 13.15 2.00 4.28
CA PHE A 72 12.22 2.54 5.26
C PHE A 72 12.83 3.78 5.90
N CYS A 73 12.16 4.91 5.77
CA CYS A 73 12.62 6.18 6.31
C CYS A 73 11.67 6.62 7.43
N SER A 74 12.18 6.60 8.66
CA SER A 74 11.47 7.11 9.82
C SER A 74 11.65 8.63 9.91
N VAL A 75 10.55 9.35 10.00
CA VAL A 75 10.52 10.82 9.96
C VAL A 75 9.93 11.36 11.25
N LYS A 76 10.60 12.35 11.81
CA LYS A 76 10.08 13.18 12.89
C LYS A 76 9.86 14.60 12.38
N LEU A 77 8.70 15.18 12.64
CA LEU A 77 8.45 16.58 12.33
C LEU A 77 9.14 17.47 13.37
N ARG A 78 9.64 18.63 12.96
CA ARG A 78 10.27 19.61 13.87
C ARG A 78 9.30 20.12 14.93
N ARG A 79 8.02 20.24 14.53
CA ARG A 79 6.89 20.54 15.42
C ARG A 79 5.71 19.71 14.98
N LEU A 80 5.06 19.05 15.92
CA LEU A 80 3.86 18.28 15.66
C LEU A 80 2.64 19.13 16.01
N ASN A 81 1.99 19.66 14.98
CA ASN A 81 0.66 20.26 15.07
C ASN A 81 -0.16 19.87 13.84
N ARG A 82 -1.45 20.15 13.87
CA ARG A 82 -2.39 19.71 12.83
C ARG A 82 -2.05 20.25 11.44
N ASP A 83 -1.66 21.53 11.36
CA ASP A 83 -1.41 22.21 10.09
C ASP A 83 -0.12 21.68 9.44
N ILE A 84 0.95 21.54 10.23
CA ILE A 84 2.23 20.99 9.78
C ILE A 84 2.07 19.53 9.35
N ALA A 85 1.31 18.72 10.10
CA ALA A 85 1.03 17.33 9.74
C ALA A 85 0.24 17.23 8.41
N ALA A 86 -0.75 18.11 8.22
CA ALA A 86 -1.53 18.15 6.98
C ALA A 86 -0.68 18.59 5.78
N GLU A 87 0.16 19.61 5.95
CA GLU A 87 1.08 20.08 4.92
C GLU A 87 2.08 18.97 4.53
N PHE A 88 2.73 18.35 5.51
CA PHE A 88 3.65 17.24 5.28
C PHE A 88 2.97 16.12 4.50
N THR A 89 1.78 15.70 4.93
CA THR A 89 1.03 14.63 4.26
C THR A 89 0.72 14.98 2.81
N ARG A 90 0.35 16.22 2.52
CA ARG A 90 0.10 16.69 1.16
C ARG A 90 1.36 16.65 0.30
N ILE A 91 2.49 17.12 0.82
CA ILE A 91 3.77 17.08 0.09
C ILE A 91 4.19 15.65 -0.22
N ILE A 92 4.11 14.75 0.76
CA ILE A 92 4.52 13.34 0.60
C ILE A 92 3.67 12.60 -0.45
N GLN A 93 2.40 12.93 -0.59
CA GLN A 93 1.53 12.30 -1.60
C GLN A 93 1.97 12.58 -3.05
N ASP A 94 2.68 13.67 -3.28
CA ASP A 94 3.15 14.09 -4.60
C ASP A 94 4.57 13.57 -4.93
N ILE A 95 5.22 12.86 -4.01
CA ILE A 95 6.58 12.32 -4.19
C ILE A 95 6.49 10.88 -4.71
N PRO A 96 6.85 10.62 -5.98
CA PRO A 96 6.66 9.31 -6.60
C PRO A 96 7.54 8.19 -6.02
N GLU A 97 8.71 8.52 -5.48
CA GLU A 97 9.62 7.56 -4.83
C GLU A 97 9.02 7.00 -3.52
N VAL A 98 8.12 7.76 -2.87
CA VAL A 98 7.44 7.32 -1.65
C VAL A 98 6.20 6.51 -2.03
N THR A 99 6.31 5.20 -1.95
CA THR A 99 5.21 4.29 -2.31
C THR A 99 4.22 4.07 -1.17
N GLU A 100 4.66 4.22 0.06
CA GLU A 100 3.83 4.08 1.26
C GLU A 100 4.24 5.13 2.31
N CYS A 101 3.25 5.69 3.00
CA CYS A 101 3.46 6.61 4.11
C CYS A 101 2.47 6.29 5.23
N TYR A 102 2.98 6.03 6.41
CA TYR A 102 2.20 5.71 7.60
C TYR A 102 2.44 6.74 8.69
N ASN A 103 1.38 7.26 9.30
CA ASN A 103 1.51 7.95 10.57
C ASN A 103 1.65 6.89 11.66
N ILE A 104 2.68 6.97 12.47
CA ILE A 104 3.04 5.96 13.47
C ILE A 104 3.12 6.58 14.86
N SER A 105 3.03 5.75 15.89
CA SER A 105 3.26 6.13 17.28
C SER A 105 4.68 5.75 17.70
N GLY A 106 5.25 6.47 18.66
CA GLY A 106 6.59 6.20 19.21
C GLY A 106 7.54 7.37 19.02
N SER A 107 8.81 7.08 18.74
CA SER A 107 9.86 8.09 18.61
C SER A 107 9.78 8.93 17.34
N TYR A 108 9.12 8.42 16.31
CA TYR A 108 8.91 9.08 15.02
C TYR A 108 7.42 9.28 14.75
N ASP A 109 7.10 10.24 13.89
CA ASP A 109 5.73 10.62 13.53
C ASP A 109 5.24 9.88 12.27
N TYR A 110 6.17 9.59 11.33
CA TYR A 110 5.85 8.92 10.08
C TYR A 110 6.91 7.88 9.70
N LEU A 111 6.44 6.84 9.02
CA LEU A 111 7.28 5.83 8.37
C LEU A 111 6.98 5.85 6.87
N LEU A 112 8.01 6.08 6.07
CA LEU A 112 7.94 6.08 4.61
C LEU A 112 8.57 4.80 4.08
N LYS A 113 7.98 4.23 3.03
CA LYS A 113 8.62 3.21 2.20
C LYS A 113 9.00 3.86 0.88
N ILE A 114 10.27 3.80 0.55
CA ILE A 114 10.87 4.48 -0.60
C ILE A 114 11.48 3.42 -1.51
N HIS A 115 11.21 3.53 -2.81
CA HIS A 115 11.84 2.76 -3.84
C HIS A 115 12.83 3.64 -4.63
N ALA A 116 14.02 3.13 -4.86
CA ALA A 116 15.06 3.83 -5.59
C ALA A 116 15.87 2.87 -6.47
N PRO A 117 16.57 3.37 -7.49
CA PRO A 117 17.48 2.54 -8.29
C PRO A 117 18.69 2.02 -7.51
N ASN A 118 19.22 2.84 -6.60
CA ASN A 118 20.44 2.51 -5.85
C ASN A 118 20.68 3.52 -4.71
N MET A 119 21.70 3.25 -3.89
CA MET A 119 22.11 4.09 -2.77
C MET A 119 22.44 5.53 -3.17
N LYS A 120 23.12 5.74 -4.29
CA LYS A 120 23.50 7.09 -4.74
C LYS A 120 22.27 7.94 -5.04
N TYR A 121 21.32 7.37 -5.78
CA TYR A 121 20.05 8.04 -6.05
C TYR A 121 19.31 8.37 -4.75
N TYR A 122 19.26 7.43 -3.81
CA TYR A 122 18.61 7.64 -2.52
C TYR A 122 19.27 8.78 -1.72
N GLN A 123 20.60 8.88 -1.72
CA GLN A 123 21.30 10.00 -1.06
C GLN A 123 20.93 11.35 -1.68
N GLU A 124 20.88 11.43 -3.00
CA GLU A 124 20.46 12.64 -3.71
C GLU A 124 18.99 12.98 -3.41
N PHE A 125 18.13 11.96 -3.36
CA PHE A 125 16.72 12.11 -2.98
C PHE A 125 16.55 12.67 -1.56
N ILE A 126 17.27 12.14 -0.58
CA ILE A 126 17.23 12.65 0.80
C ILE A 126 17.63 14.14 0.84
N LEU A 127 18.70 14.52 0.14
CA LEU A 127 19.20 15.89 0.18
C LEU A 127 18.34 16.88 -0.60
N ASN A 128 17.87 16.48 -1.78
CA ASN A 128 17.27 17.40 -2.75
C ASN A 128 15.73 17.35 -2.75
N VAL A 129 15.12 16.33 -2.14
CA VAL A 129 13.67 16.18 -2.06
C VAL A 129 13.20 16.23 -0.61
N LEU A 130 13.49 15.22 0.19
CA LEU A 130 13.02 15.22 1.58
C LEU A 130 13.63 16.35 2.42
N GLY A 131 14.91 16.66 2.21
CA GLY A 131 15.62 17.71 2.92
C GLY A 131 15.12 19.13 2.62
N THR A 132 14.34 19.34 1.56
CA THR A 132 13.71 20.62 1.23
C THR A 132 12.38 20.84 1.96
N ILE A 133 11.86 19.84 2.66
CA ILE A 133 10.63 19.96 3.43
C ILE A 133 10.93 20.62 4.77
N ASP A 134 10.56 21.87 4.93
CA ASP A 134 10.89 22.68 6.12
C ASP A 134 10.38 22.08 7.44
N SER A 135 9.23 21.42 7.39
CA SER A 135 8.61 20.78 8.56
C SER A 135 9.30 19.48 8.98
N LEU A 136 10.15 18.91 8.11
CA LEU A 136 10.85 17.66 8.39
C LEU A 136 12.03 17.90 9.34
N GLY A 137 12.11 17.07 10.38
CA GLY A 137 13.28 16.97 11.25
C GLY A 137 14.35 16.06 10.68
N SER A 138 15.08 15.36 11.55
CA SER A 138 16.10 14.39 11.08
C SER A 138 15.43 13.10 10.64
N PRO A 139 15.57 12.69 9.36
CA PRO A 139 15.13 11.38 8.92
C PRO A 139 16.11 10.30 9.38
N GLU A 140 15.60 9.12 9.69
CA GLU A 140 16.39 7.92 9.95
C GLU A 140 16.10 6.87 8.89
N SER A 141 17.13 6.47 8.15
CA SER A 141 17.02 5.54 7.03
C SER A 141 17.40 4.12 7.45
N THR A 142 16.50 3.17 7.21
CA THR A 142 16.71 1.74 7.41
C THR A 142 16.68 1.04 6.06
N PHE A 143 17.82 0.48 5.65
CA PHE A 143 17.96 -0.19 4.36
C PHE A 143 17.49 -1.64 4.44
N VAL A 144 16.67 -2.07 3.48
CA VAL A 144 16.24 -3.46 3.37
C VAL A 144 17.40 -4.29 2.81
N MET A 145 17.88 -5.24 3.60
CA MET A 145 18.97 -6.14 3.19
C MET A 145 18.46 -7.31 2.36
N ALA A 146 17.27 -7.80 2.67
CA ALA A 146 16.58 -8.83 1.92
C ALA A 146 15.08 -8.81 2.22
N GLU A 147 14.26 -9.05 1.22
CA GLU A 147 12.84 -9.28 1.40
C GLU A 147 12.62 -10.76 1.74
N VAL A 148 12.26 -11.06 2.99
CA VAL A 148 12.05 -12.43 3.47
C VAL A 148 10.64 -12.94 3.14
N LYS A 149 9.67 -12.03 3.19
CA LYS A 149 8.27 -12.34 2.88
C LYS A 149 7.54 -11.07 2.46
N HIS A 150 6.85 -11.15 1.33
CA HIS A 150 5.94 -10.11 0.89
C HIS A 150 4.67 -10.75 0.32
N GLN A 151 3.55 -10.48 0.96
CA GLN A 151 2.22 -10.88 0.50
C GLN A 151 1.37 -9.62 0.33
N TYR A 152 0.80 -9.44 -0.85
CA TYR A 152 -0.04 -8.28 -1.16
C TYR A 152 -1.48 -8.40 -0.62
N GLY A 153 -1.86 -9.59 -0.18
CA GLY A 153 -3.16 -9.88 0.44
C GLY A 153 -3.13 -9.83 1.97
N ILE A 154 -4.32 -9.81 2.55
CA ILE A 154 -4.55 -9.97 3.98
C ILE A 154 -5.13 -11.34 4.29
N HIS A 155 -4.89 -11.85 5.47
CA HIS A 155 -5.50 -13.10 5.91
C HIS A 155 -6.97 -12.84 6.30
N ILE A 156 -7.90 -13.48 5.60
CA ILE A 156 -9.35 -13.38 5.81
C ILE A 156 -9.99 -14.77 5.83
#